data_388c86ad10e94874708ba8f2815bd911
#
_entry.id   388c86ad10e94874708ba8f2815bd911
#
_cell.length_a   1.000
_cell.length_b   1.000
_cell.length_c   1.000
_cell.angle_alpha   90.00
_cell.angle_beta   90.00
_cell.angle_gamma   90.00
#
_symmetry.space_group_name_H-M   'P 1'
#
loop_
_entity.id
_entity.type
_entity.pdbx_description
1 polymer ?
#
loop_
_entity_poly.entity_id
_entity_poly.type
_entity_poly.pdbx_seq_one_letter_code
_entity_poly.pdbx_strand_id
1 'polypeptide(L)'
;MWLICLAWWGHSYMFWIYITWFPTYLLEQHHFSLARSGILAGLPLLAGSVANTVGGWSSDRLVVRHGLRFGRRVVAVAGFATAILCTILGVLVQNPYAAVALLTLAVTGLELTVGVAWAVTIDVGGNFAGTVSALMNTFGQTGGALSPVVFGALVQWTGRWELPFLFASGVLVGSGLLWLKIDPEKSVLA
;
A
#
# COMPACT_ATOMS: atom_id res chain seq x y z
N MET A 1 -9.98 -14.07 -8.56
CA MET A 1 -10.06 -13.87 -7.10
C MET A 1 -8.70 -13.91 -6.41
N TRP A 2 -7.91 -15.00 -6.49
CA TRP A 2 -6.63 -15.11 -5.75
C TRP A 2 -5.60 -14.01 -6.06
N LEU A 3 -5.56 -13.50 -7.28
CA LEU A 3 -4.64 -12.42 -7.66
C LEU A 3 -4.89 -11.14 -6.84
N ILE A 4 -6.16 -10.77 -6.59
CA ILE A 4 -6.47 -9.60 -5.78
C ILE A 4 -6.18 -9.83 -4.30
N CYS A 5 -6.42 -11.04 -3.79
CA CYS A 5 -6.07 -11.39 -2.42
C CYS A 5 -4.55 -11.27 -2.17
N LEU A 6 -3.73 -11.79 -3.10
CA LEU A 6 -2.27 -11.69 -3.03
C LEU A 6 -1.76 -10.25 -3.19
N ALA A 7 -2.36 -9.49 -4.11
CA ALA A 7 -2.01 -8.07 -4.28
C ALA A 7 -2.38 -7.27 -3.02
N TRP A 8 -3.52 -7.53 -2.42
CA TRP A 8 -3.98 -6.92 -1.18
C TRP A 8 -3.14 -7.34 0.03
N TRP A 9 -2.63 -8.57 0.02
CA TRP A 9 -1.69 -9.04 1.03
C TRP A 9 -0.43 -8.19 1.09
N GLY A 10 0.19 -7.93 -0.06
CA GLY A 10 1.39 -7.09 -0.11
C GLY A 10 1.10 -5.61 0.19
N HIS A 11 -0.08 -5.09 -0.23
CA HIS A 11 -0.54 -3.76 0.20
C HIS A 11 -0.59 -3.66 1.72
N SER A 12 -1.31 -4.58 2.38
CA SER A 12 -1.46 -4.60 3.84
C SER A 12 -0.12 -4.81 4.55
N TYR A 13 0.77 -5.66 3.99
CA TYR A 13 2.11 -5.85 4.51
C TYR A 13 2.86 -4.52 4.62
N MET A 14 2.90 -3.71 3.57
CA MET A 14 3.57 -2.42 3.58
C MET A 14 2.84 -1.41 4.48
N PHE A 15 1.52 -1.33 4.40
CA PHE A 15 0.73 -0.37 5.18
C PHE A 15 0.96 -0.52 6.68
N TRP A 16 0.95 -1.75 7.20
CA TRP A 16 1.16 -2.01 8.62
C TRP A 16 2.58 -1.69 9.10
N ILE A 17 3.59 -1.71 8.23
CA ILE A 17 4.93 -1.19 8.55
C ILE A 17 4.86 0.30 8.87
N TYR A 18 4.14 1.08 8.07
CA TYR A 18 3.98 2.52 8.32
C TYR A 18 3.22 2.80 9.63
N ILE A 19 2.20 2.02 9.93
CA ILE A 19 1.45 2.19 11.18
C ILE A 19 2.32 1.86 12.40
N THR A 20 3.11 0.80 12.34
CA THR A 20 3.79 0.25 13.53
C THR A 20 5.21 0.77 13.71
N TRP A 21 5.96 0.89 12.64
CA TRP A 21 7.40 1.16 12.71
C TRP A 21 7.82 2.56 12.27
N PHE A 22 6.99 3.28 11.51
CA PHE A 22 7.38 4.59 10.99
C PHE A 22 7.66 5.62 12.10
N PRO A 23 6.87 5.73 13.19
CA PRO A 23 7.20 6.63 14.30
C PRO A 23 8.56 6.29 14.93
N THR A 24 8.82 4.99 15.14
CA THR A 24 10.10 4.51 15.72
C THR A 24 11.25 4.76 14.77
N TYR A 25 11.06 4.53 13.47
CA TYR A 25 12.05 4.84 12.45
C TYR A 25 12.48 6.32 12.46
N LEU A 26 11.51 7.24 12.61
CA LEU A 26 11.80 8.67 12.72
C LEU A 26 12.57 9.02 14.00
N LEU A 27 12.25 8.36 15.11
CA LEU A 27 12.92 8.56 16.40
C LEU A 27 14.35 8.03 16.35
N GLU A 28 14.55 6.79 15.96
CA GLU A 28 15.83 6.07 16.07
C GLU A 28 16.79 6.42 14.93
N GLN A 29 16.31 6.46 13.69
CA GLN A 29 17.15 6.69 12.51
C GLN A 29 17.37 8.17 12.21
N HIS A 30 16.35 9.01 12.39
CA HIS A 30 16.43 10.44 12.09
C HIS A 30 16.54 11.33 13.32
N HIS A 31 16.61 10.74 14.52
CA HIS A 31 16.81 11.44 15.79
C HIS A 31 15.82 12.57 16.07
N PHE A 32 14.58 12.46 15.58
CA PHE A 32 13.51 13.35 15.96
C PHE A 32 13.10 13.12 17.43
N SER A 33 12.63 14.16 18.12
CA SER A 33 12.02 13.97 19.44
C SER A 33 10.75 13.12 19.34
N LEU A 34 10.39 12.45 20.45
CA LEU A 34 9.19 11.59 20.50
C LEU A 34 7.93 12.35 20.05
N ALA A 35 7.73 13.57 20.53
CA ALA A 35 6.59 14.40 20.14
C ALA A 35 6.58 14.71 18.64
N ARG A 36 7.74 15.06 18.08
CA ARG A 36 7.86 15.37 16.64
C ARG A 36 7.67 14.13 15.77
N SER A 37 8.22 13.00 16.17
CA SER A 37 8.02 11.71 15.47
C SER A 37 6.54 11.33 15.41
N GLY A 38 5.80 11.50 16.52
CA GLY A 38 4.36 11.23 16.55
C GLY A 38 3.57 12.15 15.62
N ILE A 39 3.86 13.47 15.62
CA ILE A 39 3.18 14.42 14.72
C ILE A 39 3.49 14.10 13.24
N LEU A 40 4.77 13.90 12.91
CA LEU A 40 5.18 13.62 11.53
C LEU A 40 4.65 12.27 11.03
N ALA A 41 4.51 11.29 11.92
CA ALA A 41 3.93 10.00 11.57
C ALA A 41 2.41 10.07 11.27
N GLY A 42 1.74 11.13 11.68
CA GLY A 42 0.35 11.40 11.30
C GLY A 42 0.17 11.89 9.86
N LEU A 43 1.21 12.51 9.26
CA LEU A 43 1.12 13.07 7.90
C LEU A 43 0.78 12.03 6.84
N PRO A 44 1.42 10.85 6.79
CA PRO A 44 1.07 9.79 5.84
C PRO A 44 -0.39 9.36 5.94
N LEU A 45 -0.96 9.28 7.15
CA LEU A 45 -2.35 8.86 7.37
C LEU A 45 -3.34 9.91 6.87
N LEU A 46 -3.05 11.19 7.12
CA LEU A 46 -3.87 12.29 6.62
C LEU A 46 -3.83 12.37 5.09
N ALA A 47 -2.63 12.33 4.50
CA ALA A 47 -2.47 12.32 3.05
C ALA A 47 -3.11 11.08 2.41
N GLY A 48 -2.96 9.92 3.06
CA GLY A 48 -3.54 8.66 2.63
C GLY A 48 -5.07 8.69 2.61
N SER A 49 -5.73 9.27 3.62
CA SER A 49 -7.19 9.36 3.65
C SER A 49 -7.75 10.17 2.48
N VAL A 50 -7.09 11.25 2.10
CA VAL A 50 -7.43 12.03 0.89
C VAL A 50 -7.16 11.20 -0.37
N ALA A 51 -6.00 10.55 -0.43
CA ALA A 51 -5.60 9.74 -1.58
C ALA A 51 -6.56 8.57 -1.84
N ASN A 52 -7.07 7.92 -0.81
CA ASN A 52 -8.05 6.84 -0.94
C ASN A 52 -9.30 7.32 -1.70
N THR A 53 -9.85 8.47 -1.30
CA THR A 53 -11.01 9.07 -1.98
C THR A 53 -10.68 9.46 -3.42
N VAL A 54 -9.54 10.11 -3.64
CA VAL A 54 -9.08 10.53 -4.98
C VAL A 54 -8.83 9.32 -5.88
N GLY A 55 -8.27 8.24 -5.34
CA GLY A 55 -7.99 7.00 -6.06
C GLY A 55 -9.26 6.34 -6.58
N GLY A 56 -10.26 6.16 -5.72
CA GLY A 56 -11.57 5.63 -6.11
C GLY A 56 -12.24 6.49 -7.18
N TRP A 57 -12.36 7.80 -6.93
CA TRP A 57 -12.95 8.74 -7.87
C TRP A 57 -12.24 8.79 -9.23
N SER A 58 -10.91 8.80 -9.22
CA SER A 58 -10.10 8.81 -10.45
C SER A 58 -10.30 7.53 -11.26
N SER A 59 -10.32 6.38 -10.56
CA SER A 59 -10.58 5.08 -11.16
C SER A 59 -11.95 5.03 -11.81
N ASP A 60 -13.00 5.49 -11.13
CA ASP A 60 -14.35 5.49 -11.67
C ASP A 60 -14.49 6.41 -12.90
N ARG A 61 -13.85 7.58 -12.90
CA ARG A 61 -13.79 8.45 -14.08
C ARG A 61 -13.10 7.79 -15.27
N LEU A 62 -12.00 7.08 -15.02
CA LEU A 62 -11.28 6.36 -16.06
C LEU A 62 -12.09 5.17 -16.58
N VAL A 63 -12.83 4.49 -15.71
CA VAL A 63 -13.75 3.40 -16.09
C VAL A 63 -14.80 3.91 -17.07
N VAL A 64 -15.44 5.04 -16.79
CA VAL A 64 -16.47 5.62 -17.69
C VAL A 64 -15.88 5.99 -19.06
N ARG A 65 -14.61 6.42 -19.13
CA ARG A 65 -14.00 6.89 -20.38
C ARG A 65 -13.30 5.79 -21.19
N HIS A 66 -12.70 4.81 -20.52
CA HIS A 66 -11.77 3.86 -21.14
C HIS A 66 -12.08 2.39 -20.84
N GLY A 67 -13.18 2.13 -20.12
CA GLY A 67 -13.60 0.80 -19.73
C GLY A 67 -13.02 0.33 -18.40
N LEU A 68 -13.66 -0.73 -17.88
CA LEU A 68 -13.47 -1.22 -16.51
C LEU A 68 -12.02 -1.66 -16.25
N ARG A 69 -11.49 -2.46 -17.16
CA ARG A 69 -10.12 -3.02 -17.05
C ARG A 69 -9.06 -1.93 -17.00
N PHE A 70 -9.13 -0.95 -17.88
CA PHE A 70 -8.15 0.13 -17.95
C PHE A 70 -8.24 1.03 -16.71
N GLY A 71 -9.46 1.49 -16.35
CA GLY A 71 -9.67 2.42 -15.24
C GLY A 71 -9.19 1.86 -13.90
N ARG A 72 -9.46 0.57 -13.63
CA ARG A 72 -9.00 -0.09 -12.39
C ARG A 72 -7.49 -0.29 -12.38
N ARG A 73 -6.92 -0.80 -13.49
CA ARG A 73 -5.48 -1.13 -13.54
C ARG A 73 -4.57 0.08 -13.46
N VAL A 74 -4.87 1.13 -14.21
CA VAL A 74 -3.98 2.30 -14.31
C VAL A 74 -3.79 2.96 -12.96
N VAL A 75 -4.88 3.19 -12.21
CA VAL A 75 -4.79 3.82 -10.88
C VAL A 75 -4.05 2.93 -9.89
N ALA A 76 -4.36 1.63 -9.88
CA ALA A 76 -3.68 0.69 -9.00
C ALA A 76 -2.17 0.60 -9.31
N VAL A 77 -1.79 0.43 -10.58
CA VAL A 77 -0.37 0.34 -10.98
C VAL A 77 0.37 1.64 -10.69
N ALA A 78 -0.24 2.81 -10.98
CA ALA A 78 0.35 4.10 -10.65
C ALA A 78 0.55 4.27 -9.14
N GLY A 79 -0.44 3.87 -8.34
CA GLY A 79 -0.36 3.89 -6.88
C GLY A 79 0.79 3.02 -6.34
N PHE A 80 0.87 1.76 -6.79
CA PHE A 80 1.97 0.87 -6.40
C PHE A 80 3.33 1.39 -6.86
N ALA A 81 3.45 1.90 -8.09
CA ALA A 81 4.70 2.47 -8.60
C ALA A 81 5.14 3.67 -7.75
N THR A 82 4.22 4.58 -7.41
CA THR A 82 4.50 5.71 -6.52
C THR A 82 4.94 5.23 -5.15
N ALA A 83 4.23 4.26 -4.55
CA ALA A 83 4.58 3.71 -3.25
C ALA A 83 5.99 3.09 -3.24
N ILE A 84 6.32 2.28 -4.24
CA ILE A 84 7.64 1.63 -4.36
C ILE A 84 8.75 2.67 -4.52
N LEU A 85 8.63 3.57 -5.51
CA LEU A 85 9.65 4.55 -5.81
C LEU A 85 9.89 5.49 -4.64
N CYS A 86 8.82 6.03 -4.05
CA CYS A 86 8.93 6.95 -2.93
C CYS A 86 9.43 6.26 -1.65
N THR A 87 9.12 4.97 -1.41
CA THR A 87 9.70 4.23 -0.29
C THR A 87 11.19 4.07 -0.47
N ILE A 88 11.64 3.58 -1.64
CA ILE A 88 13.07 3.37 -1.91
C ILE A 88 13.84 4.69 -1.78
N LEU A 89 13.37 5.76 -2.41
CA LEU A 89 14.01 7.07 -2.32
C LEU A 89 13.97 7.63 -0.90
N GLY A 90 12.85 7.47 -0.18
CA GLY A 90 12.66 7.98 1.16
C GLY A 90 13.57 7.37 2.21
N VAL A 91 13.90 6.07 2.08
CA VAL A 91 14.82 5.40 3.03
C VAL A 91 16.29 5.59 2.67
N LEU A 92 16.60 6.01 1.43
CA LEU A 92 17.97 6.25 1.00
C LEU A 92 18.41 7.72 1.16
N VAL A 93 17.45 8.65 1.28
CA VAL A 93 17.76 10.08 1.41
C VAL A 93 18.25 10.39 2.84
N GLN A 94 19.30 11.19 2.94
CA GLN A 94 19.87 11.55 4.24
C GLN A 94 19.12 12.69 4.95
N ASN A 95 18.43 13.54 4.20
CA ASN A 95 17.68 14.66 4.78
C ASN A 95 16.41 14.14 5.47
N PRO A 96 16.24 14.33 6.80
CA PRO A 96 15.12 13.78 7.56
C PRO A 96 13.75 14.27 7.06
N TYR A 97 13.63 15.54 6.66
CA TYR A 97 12.36 16.08 6.18
C TYR A 97 12.03 15.60 4.76
N ALA A 98 13.04 15.42 3.92
CA ALA A 98 12.86 14.81 2.61
C ALA A 98 12.43 13.34 2.74
N ALA A 99 13.00 12.60 3.72
CA ALA A 99 12.56 11.24 4.04
C ALA A 99 11.08 11.21 4.43
N VAL A 100 10.65 12.07 5.36
CA VAL A 100 9.24 12.18 5.77
C VAL A 100 8.35 12.50 4.58
N ALA A 101 8.72 13.46 3.74
CA ALA A 101 7.91 13.83 2.56
C ALA A 101 7.78 12.67 1.56
N LEU A 102 8.89 11.99 1.24
CA LEU A 102 8.89 10.86 0.32
C LEU A 102 8.11 9.67 0.88
N LEU A 103 8.29 9.34 2.16
CA LEU A 103 7.55 8.25 2.80
C LEU A 103 6.05 8.59 2.95
N THR A 104 5.70 9.87 3.13
CA THR A 104 4.30 10.34 3.05
C THR A 104 3.72 10.13 1.65
N LEU A 105 4.47 10.51 0.60
CA LEU A 105 4.06 10.25 -0.79
C LEU A 105 3.96 8.75 -1.10
N ALA A 106 4.79 7.93 -0.49
CA ALA A 106 4.71 6.48 -0.63
C ALA A 106 3.38 5.93 -0.09
N VAL A 107 2.97 6.35 1.12
CA VAL A 107 1.66 5.98 1.68
C VAL A 107 0.52 6.56 0.85
N THR A 108 0.65 7.81 0.37
CA THR A 108 -0.32 8.42 -0.54
C THR A 108 -0.53 7.55 -1.78
N GLY A 109 0.56 7.08 -2.41
CA GLY A 109 0.50 6.15 -3.55
C GLY A 109 -0.17 4.82 -3.18
N LEU A 110 0.17 4.25 -2.03
CA LEU A 110 -0.41 3.01 -1.54
C LEU A 110 -1.93 3.16 -1.33
N GLU A 111 -2.36 4.22 -0.66
CA GLU A 111 -3.76 4.49 -0.36
C GLU A 111 -4.62 4.83 -1.58
N LEU A 112 -4.04 5.36 -2.67
CA LEU A 112 -4.74 5.49 -3.96
C LEU A 112 -5.30 4.15 -4.45
N THR A 113 -4.68 3.03 -4.09
CA THR A 113 -5.08 1.69 -4.56
C THR A 113 -6.24 1.11 -3.76
N VAL A 114 -6.53 1.61 -2.56
CA VAL A 114 -7.53 1.05 -1.64
C VAL A 114 -8.92 1.08 -2.24
N GLY A 115 -9.42 2.27 -2.62
CA GLY A 115 -10.75 2.41 -3.24
C GLY A 115 -10.90 1.54 -4.50
N VAL A 116 -9.82 1.41 -5.27
CA VAL A 116 -9.78 0.57 -6.47
C VAL A 116 -9.88 -0.92 -6.13
N ALA A 117 -9.15 -1.39 -5.12
CA ALA A 117 -9.18 -2.79 -4.70
C ALA A 117 -10.58 -3.22 -4.23
N TRP A 118 -11.22 -2.39 -3.40
CA TRP A 118 -12.58 -2.63 -2.95
C TRP A 118 -13.60 -2.60 -4.12
N ALA A 119 -13.44 -1.67 -5.06
CA ALA A 119 -14.30 -1.63 -6.23
C ALA A 119 -14.17 -2.91 -7.09
N VAL A 120 -12.93 -3.40 -7.28
CA VAL A 120 -12.71 -4.65 -8.04
C VAL A 120 -13.36 -5.86 -7.35
N THR A 121 -13.38 -5.93 -6.02
CA THR A 121 -14.09 -7.03 -5.33
C THR A 121 -15.59 -7.00 -5.59
N ILE A 122 -16.17 -5.80 -5.74
CA ILE A 122 -17.58 -5.62 -6.11
C ILE A 122 -17.78 -6.01 -7.58
N ASP A 123 -16.91 -5.52 -8.47
CA ASP A 123 -17.00 -5.77 -9.91
C ASP A 123 -16.94 -7.28 -10.23
N VAL A 124 -16.03 -8.05 -9.58
CA VAL A 124 -15.87 -9.49 -9.82
C VAL A 124 -16.80 -10.37 -8.98
N GLY A 125 -17.27 -9.87 -7.83
CA GLY A 125 -18.06 -10.63 -6.87
C GLY A 125 -19.56 -10.67 -7.18
N GLY A 126 -20.08 -9.67 -7.85
CA GLY A 126 -21.53 -9.56 -8.14
C GLY A 126 -22.38 -9.78 -6.89
N ASN A 127 -23.26 -10.77 -6.90
CA ASN A 127 -24.12 -11.12 -5.74
C ASN A 127 -23.34 -11.61 -4.51
N PHE A 128 -22.07 -11.97 -4.66
CA PHE A 128 -21.18 -12.43 -3.59
C PHE A 128 -20.09 -11.41 -3.26
N ALA A 129 -20.26 -10.14 -3.67
CA ALA A 129 -19.27 -9.08 -3.45
C ALA A 129 -18.82 -8.98 -1.98
N GLY A 130 -19.73 -9.11 -1.02
CA GLY A 130 -19.41 -9.11 0.41
C GLY A 130 -18.46 -10.25 0.81
N THR A 131 -18.69 -11.46 0.30
CA THR A 131 -17.83 -12.63 0.56
C THR A 131 -16.45 -12.46 -0.06
N VAL A 132 -16.39 -11.97 -1.31
CA VAL A 132 -15.12 -11.72 -2.02
C VAL A 132 -14.31 -10.63 -1.29
N SER A 133 -14.96 -9.56 -0.88
CA SER A 133 -14.34 -8.47 -0.12
C SER A 133 -13.84 -8.95 1.26
N ALA A 134 -14.63 -9.73 1.97
CA ALA A 134 -14.24 -10.29 3.25
C ALA A 134 -13.02 -11.20 3.12
N LEU A 135 -13.00 -12.07 2.10
CA LEU A 135 -11.88 -12.97 1.84
C LEU A 135 -10.60 -12.18 1.49
N MET A 136 -10.70 -11.19 0.59
CA MET A 136 -9.58 -10.32 0.27
C MET A 136 -9.02 -9.64 1.53
N ASN A 137 -9.91 -9.05 2.35
CA ASN A 137 -9.49 -8.34 3.55
C ASN A 137 -8.87 -9.28 4.59
N THR A 138 -9.50 -10.43 4.87
CA THR A 138 -8.95 -11.43 5.80
C THR A 138 -7.56 -11.90 5.36
N PHE A 139 -7.39 -12.19 4.07
CA PHE A 139 -6.10 -12.58 3.53
C PHE A 139 -5.06 -11.46 3.68
N GLY A 140 -5.43 -10.22 3.39
CA GLY A 140 -4.57 -9.06 3.58
C GLY A 140 -4.12 -8.87 5.04
N GLN A 141 -5.01 -9.07 6.01
CA GLN A 141 -4.66 -8.94 7.43
C GLN A 141 -3.58 -9.93 7.88
N THR A 142 -3.45 -11.09 7.24
CA THR A 142 -2.32 -12.01 7.53
C THR A 142 -0.99 -11.39 7.14
N GLY A 143 -0.92 -10.65 6.03
CA GLY A 143 0.26 -9.87 5.64
C GLY A 143 0.55 -8.74 6.63
N GLY A 144 -0.50 -8.03 7.05
CA GLY A 144 -0.41 -6.99 8.06
C GLY A 144 0.10 -7.48 9.41
N ALA A 145 -0.36 -8.64 9.85
CA ALA A 145 0.10 -9.26 11.12
C ALA A 145 1.55 -9.73 11.04
N LEU A 146 1.98 -10.22 9.87
CA LEU A 146 3.34 -10.72 9.68
C LEU A 146 4.37 -9.58 9.56
N SER A 147 4.00 -8.47 8.94
CA SER A 147 4.94 -7.40 8.56
C SER A 147 5.68 -6.78 9.73
N PRO A 148 5.07 -6.44 10.89
CA PRO A 148 5.80 -5.86 12.01
C PRO A 148 6.82 -6.82 12.62
N VAL A 149 6.52 -8.11 12.62
CA VAL A 149 7.42 -9.15 13.15
C VAL A 149 8.64 -9.30 12.26
N VAL A 150 8.44 -9.41 10.95
CA VAL A 150 9.54 -9.51 9.98
C VAL A 150 10.37 -8.22 9.98
N PHE A 151 9.73 -7.07 10.06
CA PHE A 151 10.42 -5.78 10.14
C PHE A 151 11.36 -5.73 11.36
N GLY A 152 10.82 -6.02 12.55
CA GLY A 152 11.60 -6.00 13.79
C GLY A 152 12.76 -7.01 13.76
N ALA A 153 12.52 -8.22 13.26
CA ALA A 153 13.56 -9.23 13.12
C ALA A 153 14.68 -8.76 12.17
N LEU A 154 14.34 -8.18 11.01
CA LEU A 154 15.34 -7.67 10.06
C LEU A 154 16.17 -6.53 10.67
N VAL A 155 15.56 -5.59 11.38
CA VAL A 155 16.29 -4.53 12.08
C VAL A 155 17.21 -5.13 13.15
N GLN A 156 16.71 -6.06 13.96
CA GLN A 156 17.49 -6.69 15.04
C GLN A 156 18.70 -7.46 14.51
N TRP A 157 18.55 -8.20 13.40
CA TRP A 157 19.64 -9.01 12.85
C TRP A 157 20.66 -8.20 12.06
N THR A 158 20.24 -7.12 11.42
CA THR A 158 21.11 -6.36 10.50
C THR A 158 21.59 -5.03 11.05
N GLY A 159 20.91 -4.49 12.06
CA GLY A 159 21.15 -3.13 12.56
C GLY A 159 20.76 -2.03 11.56
N ARG A 160 20.11 -2.36 10.46
CA ARG A 160 19.83 -1.45 9.34
C ARG A 160 18.33 -1.25 9.16
N TRP A 161 17.90 -0.01 9.29
CA TRP A 161 16.48 0.36 9.20
C TRP A 161 15.93 0.39 7.77
N GLU A 162 16.79 0.63 6.79
CA GLU A 162 16.39 0.68 5.38
C GLU A 162 16.01 -0.69 4.80
N LEU A 163 16.65 -1.78 5.27
CA LEU A 163 16.46 -3.12 4.70
C LEU A 163 15.01 -3.63 4.77
N PRO A 164 14.28 -3.51 5.90
CA PRO A 164 12.88 -3.93 5.95
C PRO A 164 11.98 -3.18 4.97
N PHE A 165 12.21 -1.87 4.78
CA PHE A 165 11.46 -1.09 3.79
C PHE A 165 11.77 -1.52 2.36
N LEU A 166 13.04 -1.80 2.04
CA LEU A 166 13.44 -2.31 0.73
C LEU A 166 12.86 -3.70 0.49
N PHE A 167 12.86 -4.58 1.49
CA PHE A 167 12.20 -5.89 1.40
C PHE A 167 10.70 -5.74 1.11
N ALA A 168 10.01 -4.88 1.86
CA ALA A 168 8.60 -4.60 1.65
C ALA A 168 8.33 -3.97 0.27
N SER A 169 9.24 -3.14 -0.24
CA SER A 169 9.16 -2.63 -1.62
C SER A 169 9.23 -3.75 -2.64
N GLY A 170 10.05 -4.77 -2.42
CA GLY A 170 10.09 -5.99 -3.24
C GLY A 170 8.77 -6.76 -3.23
N VAL A 171 8.12 -6.87 -2.06
CA VAL A 171 6.77 -7.45 -1.94
C VAL A 171 5.76 -6.63 -2.74
N LEU A 172 5.82 -5.29 -2.67
CA LEU A 172 4.95 -4.40 -3.44
C LEU A 172 5.16 -4.52 -4.96
N VAL A 173 6.39 -4.75 -5.42
CA VAL A 173 6.64 -5.02 -6.85
C VAL A 173 5.84 -6.24 -7.30
N GLY A 174 5.88 -7.32 -6.51
CA GLY A 174 5.04 -8.50 -6.77
C GLY A 174 3.55 -8.15 -6.85
N SER A 175 3.04 -7.38 -5.89
CA SER A 175 1.64 -6.94 -5.86
C SER A 175 1.27 -6.08 -7.07
N GLY A 176 2.12 -5.14 -7.45
CA GLY A 176 1.91 -4.30 -8.64
C GLY A 176 1.87 -5.12 -9.94
N LEU A 177 2.74 -6.13 -10.07
CA LEU A 177 2.74 -7.05 -11.21
C LEU A 177 1.47 -7.91 -11.28
N LEU A 178 0.91 -8.31 -10.11
CA LEU A 178 -0.36 -9.02 -10.06
C LEU A 178 -1.51 -8.15 -10.60
N TRP A 179 -1.49 -6.82 -10.34
CA TRP A 179 -2.50 -5.90 -10.87
C TRP A 179 -2.54 -5.86 -12.40
N LEU A 180 -1.44 -6.10 -13.09
CA LEU A 180 -1.42 -6.21 -14.55
C LEU A 180 -2.22 -7.41 -15.06
N LYS A 181 -2.41 -8.43 -14.23
CA LYS A 181 -3.13 -9.67 -14.57
C LYS A 181 -4.56 -9.71 -14.04
N ILE A 182 -4.93 -8.83 -13.08
CA ILE A 182 -6.29 -8.75 -12.56
C ILE A 182 -7.23 -8.27 -13.66
N ASP A 183 -8.30 -9.03 -13.88
CA ASP A 183 -9.33 -8.74 -14.85
C ASP A 183 -10.68 -8.53 -14.13
N PRO A 184 -11.09 -7.27 -13.94
CA PRO A 184 -12.32 -6.95 -13.23
C PRO A 184 -13.60 -7.30 -14.01
N GLU A 185 -13.47 -7.63 -15.30
CA GLU A 185 -14.60 -8.03 -16.14
C GLU A 185 -14.96 -9.53 -15.98
N LYS A 186 -14.05 -10.31 -15.37
CA LYS A 186 -14.29 -11.74 -15.13
C LYS A 186 -14.93 -11.97 -13.78
N SER A 187 -16.20 -12.37 -13.79
CA SER A 187 -16.90 -12.80 -12.57
C SER A 187 -16.21 -14.02 -11.95
N VAL A 188 -16.23 -14.11 -10.63
CA VAL A 188 -15.71 -15.28 -9.87
C VAL A 188 -16.59 -16.51 -10.09
N LEU A 189 -17.83 -16.31 -10.52
CA LEU A 189 -18.86 -17.33 -10.66
C LEU A 189 -19.26 -17.63 -12.13
N ALA A 190 -18.45 -17.18 -13.09
CA ALA A 190 -18.66 -17.51 -14.51
C ALA A 190 -17.98 -18.81 -14.88
#